data_381b3b7e77943cf2bd184e8b4ed52c57
#
_entry.id   381b3b7e77943cf2bd184e8b4ed52c57
#
_cell.length_a   1.000
_cell.length_b   1.000
_cell.length_c   1.000
_cell.angle_alpha   90.00
_cell.angle_beta   90.00
_cell.angle_gamma   90.00
#
_symmetry.space_group_name_H-M   'P 1'
#
loop_
_entity.id
_entity.type
_entity.pdbx_description
1 polymer ?
#
loop_
_entity_poly.entity_id
_entity_poly.type
_entity_poly.pdbx_seq_one_letter_code
_entity_poly.pdbx_strand_id
1 'polypeptide(L)'
;MERKEFKWPQPLAGNKPRIWYGGDYNPDQWPEEVWDEDVALMQQAGVNLVSVAIFSWAKLEPEEGVYDFDWLDRVIDKLGKAGIAVDLASGTASPPMWMTQAHPEILWVDYRGDVCQPGARQHWRATSPVFLDYALNLCRKMAEHYKDNPYVVSWHVSNEYGCHNRFDYSEDAERAFQKWCEKKYGTIDAVNDAWGTAFWAQRMNNFSEIIPPRFIGDGNFMNPGKLLDWKRFSSDALLDFYKAERDALLEIAPKPQTTNFMVSAGGAGI
;
A
#
# COMPACT_ATOMS: atom_id res chain seq x y z
N MET A 1 -20.09 -1.39 -7.58
CA MET A 1 -19.79 -2.72 -7.02
C MET A 1 -20.79 -3.00 -5.90
N GLU A 2 -21.59 -4.07 -6.01
CA GLU A 2 -22.37 -4.53 -4.85
C GLU A 2 -21.41 -4.90 -3.72
N ARG A 3 -21.71 -4.45 -2.52
CA ARG A 3 -20.99 -4.89 -1.32
C ARG A 3 -21.18 -6.39 -1.18
N LYS A 4 -20.11 -7.18 -1.38
CA LYS A 4 -20.13 -8.58 -0.96
C LYS A 4 -20.29 -8.61 0.56
N GLU A 5 -21.35 -9.21 1.07
CA GLU A 5 -21.47 -9.45 2.51
C GLU A 5 -20.45 -10.53 2.88
N PHE A 6 -19.46 -10.14 3.66
CA PHE A 6 -18.54 -11.10 4.27
C PHE A 6 -19.09 -11.56 5.62
N LYS A 7 -19.07 -12.86 5.84
CA LYS A 7 -19.22 -13.37 7.20
C LYS A 7 -17.93 -13.07 7.95
N TRP A 8 -18.05 -12.48 9.13
CA TRP A 8 -16.90 -12.32 10.01
C TRP A 8 -16.20 -13.66 10.21
N PRO A 9 -14.86 -13.68 10.22
CA PRO A 9 -14.11 -14.90 10.44
C PRO A 9 -14.54 -15.50 11.77
N GLN A 10 -14.82 -16.80 11.76
CA GLN A 10 -15.11 -17.51 13.00
C GLN A 10 -13.78 -17.83 13.69
N PRO A 11 -13.77 -17.90 15.03
CA PRO A 11 -12.61 -18.43 15.73
C PRO A 11 -12.19 -19.77 15.15
N LEU A 12 -10.89 -20.05 15.16
CA LEU A 12 -10.39 -21.35 14.73
C LEU A 12 -11.06 -22.49 15.51
N ALA A 13 -11.21 -23.65 14.89
CA ALA A 13 -11.89 -24.80 15.48
C ALA A 13 -11.36 -25.09 16.90
N GLY A 14 -12.27 -25.20 17.85
CA GLY A 14 -11.96 -25.42 19.26
C GLY A 14 -11.82 -24.16 20.10
N ASN A 15 -11.75 -22.98 19.53
CA ASN A 15 -11.68 -21.72 20.25
C ASN A 15 -13.07 -21.15 20.53
N LYS A 16 -13.25 -20.55 21.71
CA LYS A 16 -14.47 -19.81 22.02
C LYS A 16 -14.47 -18.45 21.30
N PRO A 17 -15.63 -17.95 20.87
CA PRO A 17 -15.76 -16.59 20.35
C PRO A 17 -15.21 -15.57 21.36
N ARG A 18 -14.32 -14.71 20.92
CA ARG A 18 -13.72 -13.63 21.72
C ARG A 18 -13.25 -12.51 20.80
N ILE A 19 -12.87 -11.39 21.39
CA ILE A 19 -12.27 -10.28 20.66
C ILE A 19 -10.96 -10.77 20.01
N TRP A 20 -10.75 -10.43 18.75
CA TRP A 20 -9.46 -10.61 18.09
C TRP A 20 -8.42 -9.73 18.78
N TYR A 21 -7.29 -10.33 19.19
CA TYR A 21 -6.24 -9.68 19.93
C TYR A 21 -4.87 -10.17 19.46
N GLY A 22 -4.00 -9.23 19.08
CA GLY A 22 -2.66 -9.50 18.61
C GLY A 22 -2.04 -8.26 17.95
N GLY A 23 -1.03 -8.47 17.14
CA GLY A 23 -0.31 -7.42 16.45
C GLY A 23 0.44 -7.97 15.24
N ASP A 24 1.36 -7.17 14.72
CA ASP A 24 2.23 -7.58 13.63
C ASP A 24 3.28 -8.59 14.13
N TYR A 25 3.50 -9.62 13.33
CA TYR A 25 4.52 -10.63 13.58
C TYR A 25 5.37 -10.81 12.33
N ASN A 26 6.67 -10.60 12.46
CA ASN A 26 7.63 -10.65 11.35
C ASN A 26 8.65 -11.79 11.55
N PRO A 27 8.22 -13.06 11.44
CA PRO A 27 9.06 -14.23 11.67
C PRO A 27 10.19 -14.37 10.64
N ASP A 28 10.05 -13.77 9.48
CA ASP A 28 11.05 -13.73 8.43
C ASP A 28 12.34 -12.99 8.82
N GLN A 29 12.30 -12.18 9.88
CA GLN A 29 13.44 -11.44 10.43
C GLN A 29 14.27 -12.25 11.44
N TRP A 30 13.81 -13.43 11.81
CA TRP A 30 14.41 -14.28 12.85
C TRP A 30 14.68 -15.69 12.34
N PRO A 31 15.67 -16.41 12.93
CA PRO A 31 15.86 -17.83 12.67
C PRO A 31 14.62 -18.64 13.05
N GLU A 32 14.36 -19.73 12.33
CA GLU A 32 13.15 -20.55 12.51
C GLU A 32 13.04 -21.15 13.93
N GLU A 33 14.18 -21.39 14.58
CA GLU A 33 14.25 -21.92 15.96
C GLU A 33 13.59 -21.00 16.99
N VAL A 34 13.50 -19.70 16.70
CA VAL A 34 12.86 -18.70 17.59
C VAL A 34 11.34 -18.77 17.54
N TRP A 35 10.76 -19.27 16.44
CA TRP A 35 9.29 -19.23 16.24
C TRP A 35 8.51 -20.05 17.27
N ASP A 36 9.10 -21.15 17.82
CA ASP A 36 8.43 -21.93 18.86
C ASP A 36 8.28 -21.15 20.17
N GLU A 37 9.31 -20.41 20.55
CA GLU A 37 9.27 -19.54 21.73
C GLU A 37 8.29 -18.38 21.52
N ASP A 38 8.32 -17.75 20.36
CA ASP A 38 7.40 -16.65 20.00
C ASP A 38 5.96 -17.09 20.12
N VAL A 39 5.60 -18.25 19.54
CA VAL A 39 4.24 -18.81 19.59
C VAL A 39 3.84 -19.13 21.02
N ALA A 40 4.73 -19.69 21.83
CA ALA A 40 4.46 -19.98 23.24
C ALA A 40 4.18 -18.68 24.04
N LEU A 41 4.97 -17.63 23.79
CA LEU A 41 4.75 -16.32 24.42
C LEU A 41 3.44 -15.67 23.97
N MET A 42 3.09 -15.76 22.69
CA MET A 42 1.80 -15.31 22.17
C MET A 42 0.63 -16.02 22.83
N GLN A 43 0.71 -17.34 23.02
CA GLN A 43 -0.32 -18.10 23.75
C GLN A 43 -0.44 -17.67 25.20
N GLN A 44 0.68 -17.45 25.90
CA GLN A 44 0.67 -16.93 27.29
C GLN A 44 0.03 -15.55 27.40
N ALA A 45 0.28 -14.68 26.41
CA ALA A 45 -0.31 -13.34 26.32
C ALA A 45 -1.79 -13.36 25.90
N GLY A 46 -2.31 -14.50 25.47
CA GLY A 46 -3.70 -14.63 25.01
C GLY A 46 -3.93 -14.11 23.59
N VAL A 47 -2.86 -13.97 22.80
CA VAL A 47 -2.93 -13.61 21.37
C VAL A 47 -3.70 -14.69 20.61
N ASN A 48 -4.57 -14.27 19.69
CA ASN A 48 -5.42 -15.16 18.90
C ASN A 48 -5.50 -14.77 17.42
N LEU A 49 -4.86 -13.65 17.04
CA LEU A 49 -4.71 -13.17 15.66
C LEU A 49 -3.37 -12.44 15.54
N VAL A 50 -2.66 -12.66 14.45
CA VAL A 50 -1.46 -11.87 14.09
C VAL A 50 -1.48 -11.51 12.62
N SER A 51 -0.96 -10.34 12.28
CA SER A 51 -0.68 -9.96 10.89
C SER A 51 0.72 -10.43 10.53
N VAL A 52 0.85 -11.15 9.40
CA VAL A 52 2.12 -11.78 8.97
C VAL A 52 2.45 -11.37 7.54
N ALA A 53 3.74 -11.35 7.20
CA ALA A 53 4.29 -11.08 5.88
C ALA A 53 4.17 -9.64 5.38
N ILE A 54 4.02 -8.66 6.26
CA ILE A 54 3.78 -7.25 5.89
C ILE A 54 4.91 -6.69 5.01
N PHE A 55 6.16 -7.04 5.30
CA PHE A 55 7.36 -6.54 4.61
C PHE A 55 8.15 -7.64 3.91
N SER A 56 7.54 -8.79 3.67
CA SER A 56 8.26 -10.01 3.30
C SER A 56 8.40 -10.23 1.78
N TRP A 57 8.13 -9.22 0.93
CA TRP A 57 8.16 -9.40 -0.53
C TRP A 57 9.46 -10.02 -1.03
N ALA A 58 10.61 -9.54 -0.56
CA ALA A 58 11.91 -10.08 -0.98
C ALA A 58 12.12 -11.57 -0.64
N LYS A 59 11.37 -12.11 0.33
CA LYS A 59 11.40 -13.52 0.71
C LYS A 59 10.30 -14.32 0.02
N LEU A 60 9.17 -13.67 -0.31
CA LEU A 60 8.08 -14.27 -1.08
C LEU A 60 8.40 -14.39 -2.57
N GLU A 61 9.18 -13.45 -3.09
CA GLU A 61 9.65 -13.40 -4.47
C GLU A 61 11.14 -12.99 -4.48
N PRO A 62 12.06 -13.95 -4.18
CA PRO A 62 13.49 -13.68 -4.08
C PRO A 62 14.13 -13.23 -5.39
N GLU A 63 13.58 -13.66 -6.52
CA GLU A 63 13.96 -13.26 -7.88
C GLU A 63 12.68 -12.99 -8.67
N GLU A 64 12.76 -12.18 -9.69
CA GLU A 64 11.61 -11.84 -10.54
C GLU A 64 10.87 -13.07 -11.05
N GLY A 65 9.58 -13.18 -10.71
CA GLY A 65 8.71 -14.29 -11.11
C GLY A 65 8.95 -15.62 -10.39
N VAL A 66 9.90 -15.68 -9.47
CA VAL A 66 10.19 -16.87 -8.65
C VAL A 66 9.58 -16.70 -7.26
N TYR A 67 8.52 -17.44 -6.98
CA TYR A 67 7.80 -17.34 -5.72
C TYR A 67 8.18 -18.49 -4.77
N ASP A 68 8.43 -18.15 -3.49
CA ASP A 68 8.71 -19.09 -2.41
C ASP A 68 7.77 -18.81 -1.22
N PHE A 69 6.81 -19.70 -1.03
CA PHE A 69 5.86 -19.65 0.07
C PHE A 69 6.15 -20.70 1.17
N ASP A 70 7.13 -21.57 1.01
CA ASP A 70 7.38 -22.71 1.91
C ASP A 70 7.62 -22.28 3.36
N TRP A 71 8.39 -21.23 3.57
CA TRP A 71 8.64 -20.70 4.92
C TRP A 71 7.36 -20.13 5.55
N LEU A 72 6.53 -19.44 4.75
CA LEU A 72 5.30 -18.83 5.22
C LEU A 72 4.24 -19.88 5.52
N ASP A 73 4.18 -20.96 4.74
CA ASP A 73 3.33 -22.12 5.00
C ASP A 73 3.65 -22.73 6.38
N ARG A 74 4.95 -22.90 6.71
CA ARG A 74 5.37 -23.40 8.03
C ARG A 74 4.98 -22.48 9.17
N VAL A 75 5.11 -21.16 8.99
CA VAL A 75 4.70 -20.15 9.99
C VAL A 75 3.18 -20.21 10.21
N ILE A 76 2.40 -20.18 9.13
CA ILE A 76 0.93 -20.18 9.20
C ILE A 76 0.43 -21.48 9.84
N ASP A 77 1.02 -22.64 9.49
CA ASP A 77 0.67 -23.93 10.08
C ASP A 77 0.99 -23.97 11.58
N LYS A 78 2.15 -23.45 11.99
CA LYS A 78 2.55 -23.36 13.40
C LYS A 78 1.61 -22.48 14.21
N LEU A 79 1.30 -21.28 13.74
CA LEU A 79 0.33 -20.36 14.36
C LEU A 79 -1.06 -20.98 14.46
N GLY A 80 -1.56 -21.54 13.36
CA GLY A 80 -2.88 -22.15 13.30
C GLY A 80 -3.05 -23.33 14.25
N LYS A 81 -2.05 -24.22 14.36
CA LYS A 81 -2.02 -25.33 15.32
C LYS A 81 -2.00 -24.85 16.77
N ALA A 82 -1.42 -23.67 17.02
CA ALA A 82 -1.42 -23.02 18.33
C ALA A 82 -2.72 -22.28 18.65
N GLY A 83 -3.69 -22.25 17.71
CA GLY A 83 -4.97 -21.55 17.86
C GLY A 83 -4.90 -20.05 17.59
N ILE A 84 -3.85 -19.59 16.91
CA ILE A 84 -3.63 -18.20 16.50
C ILE A 84 -3.99 -18.08 15.01
N ALA A 85 -5.01 -17.27 14.70
CA ALA A 85 -5.41 -16.99 13.32
C ALA A 85 -4.45 -16.02 12.65
N VAL A 86 -4.45 -16.00 11.33
CA VAL A 86 -3.58 -15.15 10.52
C VAL A 86 -4.40 -14.14 9.72
N ASP A 87 -4.05 -12.88 9.88
CA ASP A 87 -4.38 -11.77 9.00
C ASP A 87 -3.22 -11.61 8.02
N LEU A 88 -3.35 -12.21 6.83
CA LEU A 88 -2.23 -12.35 5.91
C LEU A 88 -2.03 -11.09 5.08
N ALA A 89 -0.83 -10.50 5.17
CA ALA A 89 -0.52 -9.30 4.42
C ALA A 89 -0.18 -9.60 2.95
N SER A 90 -0.49 -8.66 2.05
CA SER A 90 -0.12 -8.76 0.64
C SER A 90 1.39 -8.64 0.39
N GLY A 91 2.17 -8.19 1.38
CA GLY A 91 3.62 -8.05 1.29
C GLY A 91 4.10 -6.83 0.50
N THR A 92 3.20 -6.09 -0.14
CA THR A 92 3.50 -5.07 -1.15
C THR A 92 4.00 -3.73 -0.61
N ALA A 93 4.06 -3.57 0.72
CA ALA A 93 4.51 -2.31 1.35
C ALA A 93 5.98 -1.99 1.07
N SER A 94 6.83 -3.01 0.88
CA SER A 94 8.27 -2.84 0.67
C SER A 94 8.73 -3.66 -0.53
N PRO A 95 8.96 -3.04 -1.70
CA PRO A 95 9.44 -3.74 -2.88
C PRO A 95 10.87 -4.28 -2.65
N PRO A 96 11.20 -5.46 -3.23
CA PRO A 96 12.52 -6.06 -3.13
C PRO A 96 13.58 -5.25 -3.88
N MET A 97 14.84 -5.42 -3.49
CA MET A 97 15.96 -4.69 -4.10
C MET A 97 16.17 -5.02 -5.58
N TRP A 98 15.90 -6.27 -5.99
CA TRP A 98 16.00 -6.64 -7.41
C TRP A 98 15.04 -5.80 -8.28
N MET A 99 13.83 -5.54 -7.79
CA MET A 99 12.84 -4.73 -8.50
C MET A 99 13.31 -3.28 -8.66
N THR A 100 13.86 -2.67 -7.62
CA THR A 100 14.36 -1.28 -7.70
C THR A 100 15.59 -1.13 -8.60
N GLN A 101 16.36 -2.18 -8.75
CA GLN A 101 17.49 -2.21 -9.68
C GLN A 101 17.04 -2.40 -11.13
N ALA A 102 16.08 -3.28 -11.37
CA ALA A 102 15.54 -3.53 -12.70
C ALA A 102 14.62 -2.38 -13.18
N HIS A 103 13.89 -1.77 -12.25
CA HIS A 103 12.85 -0.78 -12.50
C HIS A 103 13.01 0.46 -11.60
N PRO A 104 14.08 1.27 -11.77
CA PRO A 104 14.28 2.47 -10.95
C PRO A 104 13.16 3.50 -11.12
N GLU A 105 12.38 3.42 -12.19
CA GLU A 105 11.20 4.25 -12.44
C GLU A 105 10.06 4.03 -11.45
N ILE A 106 10.09 3.00 -10.61
CA ILE A 106 9.09 2.83 -9.54
C ILE A 106 9.31 3.77 -8.35
N LEU A 107 10.51 4.34 -8.23
CA LEU A 107 10.89 5.19 -7.09
C LEU A 107 10.18 6.54 -7.14
N TRP A 108 9.60 6.98 -6.01
CA TRP A 108 8.97 8.29 -5.95
C TRP A 108 10.00 9.43 -5.95
N VAL A 109 9.57 10.59 -6.42
CA VAL A 109 10.39 11.80 -6.55
C VAL A 109 9.87 12.86 -5.58
N ASP A 110 10.77 13.51 -4.86
CA ASP A 110 10.40 14.59 -3.95
C ASP A 110 10.10 15.92 -4.68
N TYR A 111 9.67 16.92 -3.94
CA TYR A 111 9.33 18.23 -4.50
C TYR A 111 10.54 18.98 -5.07
N ARG A 112 11.77 18.60 -4.74
CA ARG A 112 13.01 19.18 -5.29
C ARG A 112 13.43 18.52 -6.58
N GLY A 113 12.92 17.31 -6.84
CA GLY A 113 13.29 16.47 -7.96
C GLY A 113 14.28 15.37 -7.59
N ASP A 114 14.57 15.19 -6.31
CA ASP A 114 15.42 14.11 -5.83
C ASP A 114 14.64 12.79 -5.83
N VAL A 115 15.27 11.76 -6.41
CA VAL A 115 14.69 10.41 -6.46
C VAL A 115 14.93 9.73 -5.12
N CYS A 116 13.86 9.24 -4.47
CA CYS A 116 13.96 8.47 -3.25
C CYS A 116 14.74 7.19 -3.50
N GLN A 117 15.81 6.98 -2.74
CA GLN A 117 16.61 5.77 -2.87
C GLN A 117 16.10 4.66 -1.92
N PRO A 118 16.29 3.37 -2.28
CA PRO A 118 15.97 2.25 -1.40
C PRO A 118 16.73 2.35 -0.08
N GLY A 119 16.12 1.86 1.00
CA GLY A 119 16.69 1.89 2.35
C GLY A 119 15.64 2.25 3.40
N ALA A 120 14.47 2.71 2.96
CA ALA A 120 13.25 2.78 3.75
C ALA A 120 12.20 1.85 3.13
N ARG A 121 11.15 1.54 3.88
CA ARG A 121 9.95 0.89 3.33
C ARG A 121 9.18 1.91 2.51
N GLN A 122 8.37 1.56 1.54
CA GLN A 122 7.55 2.48 0.71
C GLN A 122 8.38 3.48 -0.12
N HIS A 123 9.44 3.01 -0.76
CA HIS A 123 10.19 3.82 -1.72
C HIS A 123 9.56 3.82 -3.12
N TRP A 124 8.39 3.21 -3.30
CA TRP A 124 7.62 3.13 -4.52
C TRP A 124 6.60 4.27 -4.67
N ARG A 125 6.20 4.59 -5.90
CA ARG A 125 5.17 5.58 -6.22
C ARG A 125 3.85 4.93 -6.60
N ALA A 126 2.73 5.44 -6.08
CA ALA A 126 1.38 4.91 -6.32
C ALA A 126 0.92 5.04 -7.78
N THR A 127 1.54 5.95 -8.55
CA THR A 127 1.20 6.21 -9.95
C THR A 127 2.03 5.39 -10.94
N SER A 128 2.96 4.55 -10.48
CA SER A 128 3.75 3.68 -11.35
C SER A 128 2.92 2.52 -11.88
N PRO A 129 2.72 2.40 -13.19
CA PRO A 129 2.05 1.22 -13.75
C PRO A 129 2.90 -0.05 -13.57
N VAL A 130 4.22 0.06 -13.62
CA VAL A 130 5.15 -1.06 -13.42
C VAL A 130 5.02 -1.62 -12.01
N PHE A 131 5.08 -0.75 -10.99
CA PHE A 131 4.92 -1.20 -9.61
C PHE A 131 3.54 -1.82 -9.34
N LEU A 132 2.49 -1.21 -9.91
CA LEU A 132 1.15 -1.74 -9.79
C LEU A 132 1.04 -3.16 -10.36
N ASP A 133 1.60 -3.42 -11.54
CA ASP A 133 1.55 -4.74 -12.17
C ASP A 133 2.25 -5.80 -11.31
N TYR A 134 3.43 -5.51 -10.77
CA TYR A 134 4.13 -6.42 -9.86
C TYR A 134 3.35 -6.66 -8.56
N ALA A 135 2.83 -5.60 -7.94
CA ALA A 135 2.03 -5.71 -6.71
C ALA A 135 0.78 -6.57 -6.92
N LEU A 136 0.06 -6.37 -8.03
CA LEU A 136 -1.12 -7.17 -8.34
C LEU A 136 -0.78 -8.63 -8.66
N ASN A 137 0.37 -8.89 -9.28
CA ASN A 137 0.84 -10.25 -9.52
C ASN A 137 1.13 -10.99 -8.20
N LEU A 138 1.85 -10.35 -7.26
CA LEU A 138 2.08 -10.92 -5.93
C LEU A 138 0.75 -11.17 -5.21
N CYS A 139 -0.16 -10.19 -5.18
CA CYS A 139 -1.48 -10.35 -4.58
C CYS A 139 -2.21 -11.57 -5.12
N ARG A 140 -2.24 -11.76 -6.45
CA ARG A 140 -2.91 -12.92 -7.07
C ARG A 140 -2.24 -14.23 -6.71
N LYS A 141 -0.90 -14.31 -6.73
CA LYS A 141 -0.14 -15.50 -6.35
C LYS A 141 -0.40 -15.92 -4.90
N MET A 142 -0.38 -14.96 -3.99
CA MET A 142 -0.72 -15.21 -2.59
C MET A 142 -2.18 -15.62 -2.42
N ALA A 143 -3.11 -14.95 -3.11
CA ALA A 143 -4.52 -15.31 -3.05
C ALA A 143 -4.78 -16.73 -3.59
N GLU A 144 -4.16 -17.12 -4.70
CA GLU A 144 -4.25 -18.48 -5.26
C GLU A 144 -3.73 -19.54 -4.28
N HIS A 145 -2.60 -19.27 -3.63
CA HIS A 145 -1.96 -20.21 -2.70
C HIS A 145 -2.74 -20.38 -1.39
N TYR A 146 -3.26 -19.25 -0.83
CA TYR A 146 -3.87 -19.24 0.51
C TYR A 146 -5.40 -19.19 0.54
N LYS A 147 -6.10 -19.22 -0.61
CA LYS A 147 -7.57 -19.12 -0.66
C LYS A 147 -8.29 -20.15 0.23
N ASP A 148 -7.79 -21.38 0.27
CA ASP A 148 -8.38 -22.51 0.99
C ASP A 148 -7.70 -22.80 2.34
N ASN A 149 -6.69 -21.99 2.72
CA ASN A 149 -6.01 -22.16 4.01
C ASN A 149 -6.95 -21.77 5.16
N PRO A 150 -7.26 -22.71 6.11
CA PRO A 150 -8.24 -22.47 7.18
C PRO A 150 -7.74 -21.51 8.26
N TYR A 151 -6.44 -21.27 8.34
CA TYR A 151 -5.84 -20.41 9.35
C TYR A 151 -5.76 -18.94 8.91
N VAL A 152 -5.77 -18.69 7.58
CA VAL A 152 -5.83 -17.35 7.01
C VAL A 152 -7.28 -16.88 7.01
N VAL A 153 -7.61 -15.99 7.94
CA VAL A 153 -8.99 -15.53 8.17
C VAL A 153 -9.31 -14.19 7.54
N SER A 154 -8.30 -13.39 7.22
CA SER A 154 -8.42 -12.07 6.59
C SER A 154 -7.18 -11.72 5.78
N TRP A 155 -7.29 -10.68 4.95
CA TRP A 155 -6.19 -10.06 4.24
C TRP A 155 -5.83 -8.70 4.84
N HIS A 156 -4.57 -8.48 5.13
CA HIS A 156 -4.00 -7.18 5.42
C HIS A 156 -3.42 -6.58 4.13
N VAL A 157 -4.12 -5.62 3.55
CA VAL A 157 -3.74 -5.08 2.23
C VAL A 157 -2.65 -4.04 2.40
N SER A 158 -1.43 -4.33 1.94
CA SER A 158 -0.23 -3.49 2.07
C SER A 158 0.04 -3.06 3.53
N ASN A 159 0.53 -1.84 3.75
CA ASN A 159 0.73 -1.27 5.09
C ASN A 159 0.95 0.23 5.04
N GLU A 160 0.27 0.99 5.90
CA GLU A 160 0.50 2.41 6.16
C GLU A 160 0.60 3.29 4.90
N TYR A 161 -0.36 3.18 3.99
CA TYR A 161 -0.38 3.99 2.77
C TYR A 161 -0.13 5.47 3.07
N GLY A 162 0.81 6.07 2.35
CA GLY A 162 1.18 7.47 2.50
C GLY A 162 2.10 7.79 3.68
N CYS A 163 2.67 6.79 4.36
CA CYS A 163 3.63 7.03 5.43
C CYS A 163 4.89 7.72 4.92
N HIS A 164 5.50 7.20 3.84
CA HIS A 164 6.72 7.75 3.25
C HIS A 164 6.53 8.29 1.83
N ASN A 165 5.53 7.81 1.11
CA ASN A 165 5.27 8.07 -0.30
C ASN A 165 3.98 8.87 -0.55
N ARG A 166 3.63 9.77 0.38
CA ARG A 166 2.39 10.56 0.33
C ARG A 166 2.30 11.42 -0.92
N PHE A 167 3.41 12.06 -1.29
CA PHE A 167 3.52 12.94 -2.45
C PHE A 167 4.63 12.44 -3.36
N ASP A 168 4.30 12.28 -4.63
CA ASP A 168 5.24 11.89 -5.67
C ASP A 168 5.20 12.95 -6.77
N TYR A 169 6.37 13.51 -7.09
CA TYR A 169 6.53 14.55 -8.10
C TYR A 169 7.19 14.03 -9.39
N SER A 170 7.06 12.75 -9.65
CA SER A 170 7.53 12.12 -10.88
C SER A 170 6.68 12.51 -12.09
N GLU A 171 7.20 12.19 -13.28
CA GLU A 171 6.44 12.39 -14.52
C GLU A 171 5.15 11.55 -14.58
N ASP A 172 5.14 10.35 -13.98
CA ASP A 172 3.91 9.55 -13.90
C ASP A 172 2.85 10.23 -13.03
N ALA A 173 3.26 10.80 -11.89
CA ALA A 173 2.37 11.55 -11.03
C ALA A 173 1.86 12.83 -11.71
N GLU A 174 2.71 13.52 -12.49
CA GLU A 174 2.30 14.68 -13.26
C GLU A 174 1.24 14.31 -14.31
N ARG A 175 1.49 13.28 -15.11
CA ARG A 175 0.53 12.78 -16.11
C ARG A 175 -0.78 12.30 -15.46
N ALA A 176 -0.69 11.63 -14.32
CA ALA A 176 -1.87 11.17 -13.57
C ALA A 176 -2.66 12.37 -12.99
N PHE A 177 -1.98 13.40 -12.51
CA PHE A 177 -2.63 14.62 -11.99
C PHE A 177 -3.35 15.39 -13.10
N GLN A 178 -2.74 15.50 -14.29
CA GLN A 178 -3.39 16.09 -15.45
C GLN A 178 -4.70 15.38 -15.80
N LYS A 179 -4.69 14.06 -15.86
CA LYS A 179 -5.90 13.24 -16.10
C LYS A 179 -6.93 13.37 -14.97
N TRP A 180 -6.48 13.46 -13.73
CA TRP A 180 -7.36 13.69 -12.59
C TRP A 180 -8.06 15.03 -12.68
N CYS A 181 -7.33 16.10 -13.04
CA CYS A 181 -7.90 17.42 -13.28
C CYS A 181 -8.89 17.41 -14.46
N GLU A 182 -8.55 16.77 -15.57
CA GLU A 182 -9.45 16.62 -16.71
C GLU A 182 -10.75 15.92 -16.33
N LYS A 183 -10.66 14.82 -15.59
CA LYS A 183 -11.83 14.09 -15.09
C LYS A 183 -12.69 14.92 -14.14
N LYS A 184 -12.06 15.75 -13.29
CA LYS A 184 -12.75 16.55 -12.28
C LYS A 184 -13.42 17.77 -12.86
N TYR A 185 -12.77 18.46 -13.79
CA TYR A 185 -13.18 19.79 -14.26
C TYR A 185 -13.78 19.79 -15.68
N GLY A 186 -13.45 18.78 -16.49
CA GLY A 186 -13.92 18.65 -17.85
C GLY A 186 -13.24 19.58 -18.87
N THR A 187 -12.92 20.83 -18.50
CA THR A 187 -12.24 21.80 -19.37
C THR A 187 -11.13 22.53 -18.63
N ILE A 188 -10.12 23.00 -19.39
CA ILE A 188 -9.02 23.78 -18.80
C ILE A 188 -9.49 25.13 -18.27
N ASP A 189 -10.52 25.73 -18.90
CA ASP A 189 -11.11 26.96 -18.40
C ASP A 189 -11.73 26.78 -17.02
N ALA A 190 -12.42 25.68 -16.78
CA ALA A 190 -12.95 25.37 -15.46
C ALA A 190 -11.84 25.18 -14.39
N VAL A 191 -10.69 24.62 -14.75
CA VAL A 191 -9.51 24.58 -13.86
C VAL A 191 -9.01 25.99 -13.59
N ASN A 192 -8.85 26.82 -14.63
CA ASN A 192 -8.39 28.20 -14.52
C ASN A 192 -9.30 29.01 -13.57
N ASP A 193 -10.60 28.86 -13.72
CA ASP A 193 -11.59 29.57 -12.89
C ASP A 193 -11.51 29.06 -11.43
N ALA A 194 -11.46 27.76 -11.22
CA ALA A 194 -11.42 27.15 -9.89
C ALA A 194 -10.13 27.48 -9.12
N TRP A 195 -9.02 27.63 -9.80
CA TRP A 195 -7.72 27.96 -9.20
C TRP A 195 -7.43 29.48 -9.21
N GLY A 196 -8.23 30.28 -9.91
CA GLY A 196 -8.02 31.71 -10.01
C GLY A 196 -6.72 32.08 -10.73
N THR A 197 -6.40 31.39 -11.82
CA THR A 197 -5.09 31.46 -12.50
C THR A 197 -4.84 32.75 -13.26
N ALA A 198 -5.85 33.65 -13.38
CA ALA A 198 -5.64 35.00 -13.89
C ALA A 198 -4.63 35.79 -13.03
N PHE A 199 -4.50 35.43 -11.74
CA PHE A 199 -3.55 36.03 -10.83
C PHE A 199 -2.11 35.59 -11.20
N TRP A 200 -1.20 36.57 -11.34
CA TRP A 200 0.20 36.38 -11.71
C TRP A 200 0.43 35.57 -12.98
N ALA A 201 -0.46 35.74 -13.96
CA ALA A 201 -0.34 35.13 -15.29
C ALA A 201 -0.18 33.57 -15.25
N GLN A 202 -0.90 32.95 -14.33
CA GLN A 202 -0.82 31.48 -14.18
C GLN A 202 -1.81 30.73 -15.11
N ARG A 203 -2.56 31.46 -15.98
CA ARG A 203 -3.55 30.86 -16.87
C ARG A 203 -2.93 29.82 -17.79
N MET A 204 -3.58 28.67 -17.88
CA MET A 204 -3.20 27.54 -18.71
C MET A 204 -4.14 27.43 -19.93
N ASN A 205 -3.62 26.94 -21.06
CA ASN A 205 -4.37 26.75 -22.30
C ASN A 205 -4.81 25.30 -22.52
N ASN A 206 -4.13 24.34 -21.88
CA ASN A 206 -4.45 22.92 -21.98
C ASN A 206 -3.99 22.17 -20.72
N PHE A 207 -4.47 20.94 -20.54
CA PHE A 207 -4.17 20.14 -19.36
C PHE A 207 -2.70 19.75 -19.25
N SER A 208 -1.96 19.67 -20.34
CA SER A 208 -0.52 19.34 -20.32
C SER A 208 0.36 20.47 -19.74
N GLU A 209 -0.18 21.66 -19.52
CA GLU A 209 0.49 22.77 -18.81
C GLU A 209 0.31 22.67 -17.28
N ILE A 210 -0.48 21.73 -16.81
CA ILE A 210 -0.62 21.47 -15.38
C ILE A 210 0.61 20.70 -14.88
N ILE A 211 1.38 21.33 -13.99
CA ILE A 211 2.52 20.72 -13.32
C ILE A 211 2.22 20.57 -11.81
N PRO A 212 2.81 19.58 -11.12
CA PRO A 212 2.71 19.46 -9.67
C PRO A 212 3.18 20.75 -8.97
N PRO A 213 2.55 21.16 -7.87
CA PRO A 213 2.97 22.35 -7.11
C PRO A 213 4.28 22.05 -6.37
N ARG A 214 5.41 22.47 -6.93
CA ARG A 214 6.72 22.33 -6.32
C ARG A 214 7.09 23.56 -5.51
N PHE A 215 7.82 23.36 -4.43
CA PHE A 215 8.30 24.42 -3.57
C PHE A 215 9.59 25.01 -4.16
N ILE A 216 9.53 26.23 -4.69
CA ILE A 216 10.68 26.90 -5.31
C ILE A 216 10.74 28.34 -4.80
N GLY A 217 11.92 28.86 -4.57
CA GLY A 217 12.16 30.21 -4.13
C GLY A 217 11.84 30.45 -2.65
N ASP A 218 11.17 31.57 -2.32
CA ASP A 218 10.76 31.88 -0.96
C ASP A 218 9.54 31.07 -0.47
N GLY A 219 9.04 30.20 -1.31
CA GLY A 219 8.27 29.01 -0.97
C GLY A 219 6.86 29.19 -0.44
N ASN A 220 6.44 30.40 -0.12
CA ASN A 220 5.17 30.60 0.59
C ASN A 220 4.00 30.98 -0.33
N PHE A 221 4.27 31.18 -1.61
CA PHE A 221 3.29 31.71 -2.56
C PHE A 221 2.92 30.69 -3.65
N MET A 222 2.32 29.58 -3.22
CA MET A 222 1.74 28.64 -4.17
C MET A 222 0.25 28.93 -4.36
N ASN A 223 -0.25 28.64 -5.56
CA ASN A 223 -1.68 28.70 -5.83
C ASN A 223 -2.43 27.75 -4.89
N PRO A 224 -3.30 28.26 -3.98
CA PRO A 224 -3.93 27.42 -2.95
C PRO A 224 -4.92 26.41 -3.52
N GLY A 225 -5.62 26.73 -4.62
CA GLY A 225 -6.53 25.82 -5.30
C GLY A 225 -5.79 24.63 -5.90
N LYS A 226 -4.69 24.90 -6.61
CA LYS A 226 -3.81 23.86 -7.17
C LYS A 226 -3.20 22.98 -6.08
N LEU A 227 -2.71 23.57 -4.98
CA LEU A 227 -2.14 22.82 -3.85
C LEU A 227 -3.18 21.91 -3.19
N LEU A 228 -4.40 22.40 -3.00
CA LEU A 228 -5.47 21.59 -2.42
C LEU A 228 -5.83 20.41 -3.33
N ASP A 229 -5.90 20.63 -4.63
CA ASP A 229 -6.19 19.57 -5.58
C ASP A 229 -5.04 18.57 -5.73
N TRP A 230 -3.80 19.02 -5.63
CA TRP A 230 -2.65 18.12 -5.54
C TRP A 230 -2.72 17.17 -4.34
N LYS A 231 -3.09 17.69 -3.17
CA LYS A 231 -3.30 16.88 -1.96
C LYS A 231 -4.44 15.87 -2.13
N ARG A 232 -5.55 16.29 -2.75
CA ARG A 232 -6.68 15.42 -3.06
C ARG A 232 -6.29 14.31 -4.05
N PHE A 233 -5.63 14.70 -5.14
CA PHE A 233 -5.10 13.75 -6.12
C PHE A 233 -4.17 12.73 -5.49
N SER A 234 -3.22 13.17 -4.65
CA SER A 234 -2.27 12.27 -3.99
C SER A 234 -2.98 11.26 -3.07
N SER A 235 -4.02 11.70 -2.37
CA SER A 235 -4.88 10.80 -1.58
C SER A 235 -5.66 9.82 -2.45
N ASP A 236 -6.25 10.30 -3.55
CA ASP A 236 -7.01 9.46 -4.48
C ASP A 236 -6.11 8.42 -5.18
N ALA A 237 -4.88 8.79 -5.54
CA ALA A 237 -3.92 7.87 -6.15
C ALA A 237 -3.56 6.69 -5.23
N LEU A 238 -3.31 6.97 -3.94
CA LEU A 238 -3.07 5.92 -2.94
C LEU A 238 -4.32 5.06 -2.70
N LEU A 239 -5.50 5.69 -2.67
CA LEU A 239 -6.77 4.97 -2.51
C LEU A 239 -7.07 4.08 -3.71
N ASP A 240 -6.78 4.52 -4.92
CA ASP A 240 -6.99 3.73 -6.13
C ASP A 240 -6.01 2.55 -6.20
N PHE A 241 -4.76 2.74 -5.76
CA PHE A 241 -3.79 1.67 -5.60
C PHE A 241 -4.29 0.61 -4.60
N TYR A 242 -4.73 1.04 -3.39
CA TYR A 242 -5.34 0.15 -2.40
C TYR A 242 -6.52 -0.64 -2.98
N LYS A 243 -7.42 0.02 -3.73
CA LYS A 243 -8.57 -0.65 -4.33
C LYS A 243 -8.15 -1.72 -5.33
N ALA A 244 -7.11 -1.46 -6.12
CA ALA A 244 -6.60 -2.42 -7.09
C ALA A 244 -6.05 -3.69 -6.42
N GLU A 245 -5.23 -3.54 -5.37
CA GLU A 245 -4.72 -4.67 -4.59
C GLU A 245 -5.86 -5.43 -3.90
N ARG A 246 -6.76 -4.71 -3.23
CA ARG A 246 -7.95 -5.28 -2.60
C ARG A 246 -8.76 -6.12 -3.59
N ASP A 247 -9.05 -5.58 -4.76
CA ASP A 247 -9.92 -6.23 -5.73
C ASP A 247 -9.23 -7.47 -6.34
N ALA A 248 -7.91 -7.44 -6.55
CA ALA A 248 -7.13 -8.60 -6.98
C ALA A 248 -7.16 -9.76 -5.97
N LEU A 249 -7.08 -9.45 -4.67
CA LEU A 249 -7.22 -10.45 -3.61
C LEU A 249 -8.65 -11.01 -3.55
N LEU A 250 -9.66 -10.13 -3.60
CA LEU A 250 -11.08 -10.52 -3.49
C LEU A 250 -11.58 -11.35 -4.67
N GLU A 251 -11.04 -11.14 -5.85
CA GLU A 251 -11.41 -11.89 -7.05
C GLU A 251 -11.14 -13.40 -6.87
N ILE A 252 -10.03 -13.74 -6.20
CA ILE A 252 -9.54 -15.11 -6.05
C ILE A 252 -9.90 -15.70 -4.69
N ALA A 253 -9.70 -14.93 -3.62
CA ALA A 253 -9.88 -15.36 -2.24
C ALA A 253 -10.73 -14.35 -1.45
N PRO A 254 -12.06 -14.43 -1.54
CA PRO A 254 -12.97 -13.46 -0.93
C PRO A 254 -13.05 -13.62 0.59
N LYS A 255 -12.01 -13.15 1.28
CA LYS A 255 -11.92 -13.07 2.74
C LYS A 255 -12.13 -11.62 3.21
N PRO A 256 -12.50 -11.37 4.49
CA PRO A 256 -12.46 -10.03 5.08
C PRO A 256 -11.12 -9.36 4.86
N GLN A 257 -11.13 -8.03 4.80
CA GLN A 257 -9.92 -7.26 4.53
C GLN A 257 -9.74 -6.15 5.54
N THR A 258 -8.50 -5.90 5.88
CA THR A 258 -8.08 -4.77 6.69
C THR A 258 -6.87 -4.09 6.05
N THR A 259 -6.59 -2.90 6.49
CA THR A 259 -5.35 -2.17 6.28
C THR A 259 -5.22 -1.11 7.35
N ASN A 260 -4.04 -0.56 7.52
CA ASN A 260 -3.80 0.61 8.34
C ASN A 260 -3.43 1.81 7.46
N PHE A 261 -3.95 2.98 7.81
CA PHE A 261 -3.63 4.25 7.17
C PHE A 261 -2.92 5.18 8.14
N MET A 262 -2.01 5.99 7.62
CA MET A 262 -1.42 7.09 8.40
C MET A 262 -2.44 8.22 8.51
N VAL A 263 -3.01 8.42 9.71
CA VAL A 263 -4.04 9.42 9.97
C VAL A 263 -3.49 10.84 9.89
N SER A 264 -2.30 11.07 10.43
CA SER A 264 -1.55 12.30 10.21
C SER A 264 -0.06 12.00 10.35
N ALA A 265 0.72 12.24 9.33
CA ALA A 265 2.14 12.40 9.53
C ALA A 265 2.32 13.77 10.18
N GLY A 266 2.60 13.77 11.48
CA GLY A 266 2.90 14.98 12.21
C GLY A 266 3.99 15.76 11.50
N GLY A 267 3.72 17.02 11.20
CA GLY A 267 4.69 18.07 11.05
C GLY A 267 5.76 17.90 9.99
N ALA A 268 5.40 17.86 8.77
CA ALA A 268 6.14 18.58 7.75
C ALA A 268 5.12 19.50 7.09
N GLY A 269 5.21 20.75 7.47
CA GLY A 269 4.43 21.75 6.78
C GLY A 269 4.65 21.61 5.30
N ILE A 270 3.59 21.35 4.65
CA ILE A 270 3.16 22.02 3.43
C ILE A 270 1.67 21.80 3.39
#